data_a56c1699b0499eb65baeb5ed7a1856e5
#
_entry.id   a56c1699b0499eb65baeb5ed7a1856e5
#
_cell.length_a   1.000
_cell.length_b   1.000
_cell.length_c   1.000
_cell.angle_alpha   90.00
_cell.angle_beta   90.00
_cell.angle_gamma   90.00
#
_symmetry.space_group_name_H-M   'P 1'
#
loop_
_entity.id
_entity.type
_entity.pdbx_description
1 polymer ?
#
loop_
_entity_poly.entity_id
_entity_poly.type
_entity_poly.pdbx_seq_one_letter_code
_entity_poly.pdbx_strand_id
1 'polypeptide(L)'
;DGNAFCSVADFFNPKSVDWIGMFALSASLDLEKAIEKADGDMYRILLWKTLAARLTEAYSEYMHREVQKKWWGYALGEAFGVRPVPGYPTTPDHSEIETLWHLLMPESVGITMTSSKMMVPEASVCGYYIAHPLSHYFNIRRIGEDQLKDYASRKGWSEKKAREELGRLL
;
A
#
# COMPACT_ATOMS: atom_id res chain seq x y z
N ASP A 1 9.32 -19.61 -21.30
CA ASP A 1 8.79 -18.43 -21.97
C ASP A 1 9.70 -17.27 -21.58
N GLY A 2 10.57 -16.78 -22.43
CA GLY A 2 11.61 -15.78 -22.12
C GLY A 2 11.11 -14.37 -21.74
N ASN A 3 10.00 -14.23 -21.08
CA ASN A 3 9.47 -12.97 -20.58
C ASN A 3 10.10 -12.64 -19.24
N ALA A 4 10.73 -11.48 -19.13
CA ALA A 4 11.19 -10.94 -17.86
C ALA A 4 9.98 -10.68 -16.95
N PHE A 5 10.06 -11.13 -15.70
CA PHE A 5 9.06 -10.83 -14.69
C PHE A 5 9.36 -9.47 -14.07
N CYS A 6 8.35 -8.61 -13.98
CA CYS A 6 8.48 -7.29 -13.41
C CYS A 6 8.52 -7.34 -11.88
N SER A 7 9.40 -6.55 -11.29
CA SER A 7 9.49 -6.31 -9.85
C SER A 7 9.37 -4.80 -9.57
N VAL A 8 8.86 -4.44 -8.42
CA VAL A 8 8.84 -3.03 -7.99
C VAL A 8 10.25 -2.43 -7.95
N ALA A 9 11.26 -3.24 -7.64
CA ALA A 9 12.67 -2.82 -7.65
C ALA A 9 13.16 -2.35 -9.03
N ASP A 10 12.55 -2.81 -10.13
CA ASP A 10 12.93 -2.42 -11.49
C ASP A 10 12.63 -0.93 -11.79
N PHE A 11 11.82 -0.29 -10.96
CA PHE A 11 11.51 1.13 -11.08
C PHE A 11 12.46 2.05 -10.31
N PHE A 12 13.50 1.50 -9.69
CA PHE A 12 14.50 2.26 -8.97
C PHE A 12 15.87 2.16 -9.62
N ASN A 13 16.66 3.25 -9.51
CA ASN A 13 17.99 3.28 -10.08
C ASN A 13 18.98 2.49 -9.20
N PRO A 14 19.55 1.36 -9.66
CA PRO A 14 20.47 0.55 -8.87
C PRO A 14 21.88 1.16 -8.74
N LYS A 15 22.19 2.24 -9.46
CA LYS A 15 23.55 2.80 -9.57
C LYS A 15 23.70 4.14 -8.84
N SER A 16 22.62 4.74 -8.39
CA SER A 16 22.65 6.04 -7.69
C SER A 16 21.57 6.09 -6.61
N VAL A 17 21.64 7.10 -5.75
CA VAL A 17 20.57 7.39 -4.80
C VAL A 17 19.28 7.66 -5.57
N ASP A 18 18.23 7.01 -5.17
CA ASP A 18 16.89 7.20 -5.69
C ASP A 18 15.91 7.43 -4.52
N TRP A 19 14.69 7.86 -4.82
CA TRP A 19 13.75 8.29 -3.83
C TRP A 19 12.46 7.47 -3.91
N ILE A 20 11.96 7.04 -2.76
CA ILE A 20 10.66 6.44 -2.60
C ILE A 20 9.79 7.35 -1.74
N GLY A 21 8.58 7.64 -2.21
CA GLY A 21 7.57 8.31 -1.39
C GLY A 21 6.75 7.29 -0.61
N MET A 22 6.19 7.74 0.52
CA MET A 22 5.30 6.90 1.33
C MET A 22 4.11 7.73 1.79
N PHE A 23 2.98 7.09 2.01
CA PHE A 23 1.78 7.75 2.51
C PHE A 23 0.96 6.86 3.43
N ALA A 24 0.25 7.50 4.34
CA ALA A 24 -0.87 6.92 5.08
C ALA A 24 -1.97 7.97 5.15
N LEU A 25 -3.20 7.61 4.84
CA LEU A 25 -4.33 8.52 4.85
C LEU A 25 -5.64 7.82 5.18
N SER A 26 -6.58 8.61 5.69
CA SER A 26 -7.95 8.21 5.93
C SER A 26 -8.87 9.42 5.69
N ALA A 27 -10.00 9.19 5.07
CA ALA A 27 -11.08 10.17 4.95
C ALA A 27 -12.25 9.87 5.90
N SER A 28 -12.05 9.00 6.89
CA SER A 28 -13.12 8.41 7.69
C SER A 28 -12.89 8.45 9.20
N LEU A 29 -12.17 9.46 9.71
CA LEU A 29 -11.85 9.57 11.14
C LEU A 29 -13.09 9.65 12.05
N ASP A 30 -14.25 10.07 11.53
CA ASP A 30 -15.52 10.10 12.25
C ASP A 30 -16.49 8.96 11.86
N LEU A 31 -16.02 7.95 11.13
CA LEU A 31 -16.86 6.84 10.65
C LEU A 31 -17.50 6.07 11.81
N GLU A 32 -16.78 5.81 12.88
CA GLU A 32 -17.29 5.09 14.06
C GLU A 32 -18.46 5.82 14.68
N LYS A 33 -18.36 7.14 14.85
CA LYS A 33 -19.47 7.96 15.36
C LYS A 33 -20.69 7.96 14.46
N ALA A 34 -20.49 7.87 13.12
CA ALA A 34 -21.60 7.77 12.17
C ALA A 34 -22.29 6.41 12.25
N ILE A 35 -21.52 5.34 12.47
CA ILE A 35 -22.02 3.97 12.66
C ILE A 35 -22.80 3.88 13.97
N GLU A 36 -22.30 4.40 15.08
CA GLU A 36 -23.01 4.46 16.36
C GLU A 36 -24.37 5.15 16.23
N LYS A 37 -24.43 6.28 15.52
CA LYS A 37 -25.67 7.01 15.26
C LYS A 37 -26.66 6.29 14.33
N ALA A 38 -26.20 5.25 13.63
CA ALA A 38 -27.08 4.45 12.78
C ALA A 38 -27.95 3.47 13.58
N ASP A 39 -27.71 3.34 14.90
CA ASP A 39 -28.55 2.58 15.85
C ASP A 39 -28.92 1.18 15.36
N GLY A 40 -27.93 0.42 14.85
CA GLY A 40 -28.10 -0.94 14.35
C GLY A 40 -28.75 -1.05 12.95
N ASP A 41 -29.08 0.06 12.29
CA ASP A 41 -29.56 0.04 10.90
C ASP A 41 -28.43 -0.42 9.96
N MET A 42 -28.46 -1.69 9.57
CA MET A 42 -27.43 -2.32 8.74
C MET A 42 -27.27 -1.65 7.37
N TYR A 43 -28.35 -1.11 6.79
CA TYR A 43 -28.25 -0.38 5.52
C TYR A 43 -27.45 0.92 5.67
N ARG A 44 -27.75 1.68 6.72
CA ARG A 44 -27.01 2.92 7.02
C ARG A 44 -25.55 2.65 7.35
N ILE A 45 -25.26 1.61 8.14
CA ILE A 45 -23.89 1.19 8.46
C ILE A 45 -23.13 0.86 7.18
N LEU A 46 -23.70 0.03 6.29
CA LEU A 46 -23.08 -0.32 5.01
C LEU A 46 -22.88 0.90 4.12
N LEU A 47 -23.83 1.81 4.08
CA LEU A 47 -23.76 3.05 3.32
C LEU A 47 -22.58 3.92 3.80
N TRP A 48 -22.44 4.11 5.11
CA TRP A 48 -21.34 4.89 5.69
C TRP A 48 -19.98 4.26 5.42
N LYS A 49 -19.84 2.94 5.60
CA LYS A 49 -18.60 2.21 5.29
C LYS A 49 -18.23 2.34 3.80
N THR A 50 -19.19 2.17 2.92
CA THR A 50 -18.98 2.29 1.47
C THR A 50 -18.57 3.72 1.09
N LEU A 51 -19.25 4.72 1.64
CA LEU A 51 -18.93 6.12 1.38
C LEU A 51 -17.50 6.46 1.87
N ALA A 52 -17.16 6.05 3.09
CA ALA A 52 -15.83 6.27 3.64
C ALA A 52 -14.73 5.62 2.78
N ALA A 53 -14.93 4.37 2.33
CA ALA A 53 -13.99 3.69 1.45
C ALA A 53 -13.81 4.44 0.11
N ARG A 54 -14.91 4.93 -0.49
CA ARG A 54 -14.85 5.69 -1.75
C ARG A 54 -14.19 7.05 -1.57
N LEU A 55 -14.44 7.74 -0.46
CA LEU A 55 -13.79 9.01 -0.16
C LEU A 55 -12.28 8.83 0.07
N THR A 56 -11.89 7.76 0.78
CA THR A 56 -10.48 7.45 1.01
C THR A 56 -9.76 7.14 -0.31
N GLU A 57 -10.39 6.38 -1.21
CA GLU A 57 -9.82 6.11 -2.54
C GLU A 57 -9.70 7.40 -3.38
N ALA A 58 -10.72 8.23 -3.40
CA ALA A 58 -10.68 9.52 -4.11
C ALA A 58 -9.62 10.46 -3.52
N TYR A 59 -9.47 10.48 -2.21
CA TYR A 59 -8.45 11.26 -1.53
C TYR A 59 -7.03 10.74 -1.82
N SER A 60 -6.85 9.42 -1.88
CA SER A 60 -5.60 8.80 -2.30
C SER A 60 -5.19 9.20 -3.72
N GLU A 61 -6.14 9.23 -4.65
CA GLU A 61 -5.91 9.69 -6.02
C GLU A 61 -5.56 11.18 -6.07
N TYR A 62 -6.30 12.01 -5.33
CA TYR A 62 -6.04 13.45 -5.22
C TYR A 62 -4.63 13.69 -4.68
N MET A 63 -4.24 13.04 -3.58
CA MET A 63 -2.92 13.19 -2.97
C MET A 63 -1.80 12.74 -3.92
N HIS A 64 -1.99 11.66 -4.67
CA HIS A 64 -1.00 11.23 -5.67
C HIS A 64 -0.78 12.31 -6.74
N ARG A 65 -1.84 12.93 -7.23
CA ARG A 65 -1.75 14.04 -8.19
C ARG A 65 -1.05 15.27 -7.59
N GLU A 66 -1.29 15.57 -6.32
CA GLU A 66 -0.61 16.68 -5.64
C GLU A 66 0.89 16.38 -5.46
N VAL A 67 1.24 15.14 -5.09
CA VAL A 67 2.64 14.69 -5.02
C VAL A 67 3.33 14.81 -6.37
N GLN A 68 2.69 14.33 -7.44
CA GLN A 68 3.22 14.46 -8.81
C GLN A 68 3.47 15.90 -9.22
N LYS A 69 2.54 16.80 -8.91
CA LYS A 69 2.59 18.19 -9.35
C LYS A 69 3.52 19.07 -8.52
N LYS A 70 3.55 18.86 -7.21
CA LYS A 70 4.13 19.83 -6.28
C LYS A 70 5.39 19.35 -5.57
N TRP A 71 5.52 18.04 -5.32
CA TRP A 71 6.53 17.52 -4.41
C TRP A 71 7.60 16.67 -5.10
N TRP A 72 7.27 16.02 -6.19
CA TRP A 72 8.28 15.42 -7.04
C TRP A 72 9.02 16.48 -7.82
N GLY A 73 10.35 16.54 -7.70
CA GLY A 73 11.18 17.52 -8.37
C GLY A 73 11.37 17.28 -9.88
N TYR A 74 10.47 16.52 -10.50
CA TYR A 74 10.53 16.22 -11.92
C TYR A 74 9.70 17.23 -12.71
N ALA A 75 10.28 17.76 -13.79
CA ALA A 75 9.54 18.57 -14.76
C ALA A 75 8.65 17.62 -15.57
N LEU A 76 7.44 17.36 -15.08
CA LEU A 76 6.54 16.41 -15.68
C LEU A 76 5.62 17.09 -16.69
N GLY A 77 5.78 16.74 -17.96
CA GLY A 77 4.80 17.04 -19.00
C GLY A 77 3.53 16.20 -18.89
N GLU A 78 3.65 14.99 -18.36
CA GLU A 78 2.57 14.02 -18.16
C GLU A 78 2.63 13.40 -16.77
N ALA A 79 1.49 13.08 -16.19
CA ALA A 79 1.40 12.40 -14.93
C ALA A 79 1.87 10.94 -15.07
N PHE A 80 2.90 10.54 -14.35
CA PHE A 80 3.37 9.17 -14.29
C PHE A 80 3.62 8.73 -12.85
N GLY A 81 3.89 7.45 -12.68
CA GLY A 81 4.13 6.85 -11.38
C GLY A 81 2.94 6.02 -10.90
N VAL A 82 3.21 5.20 -9.90
CA VAL A 82 2.23 4.32 -9.27
C VAL A 82 2.25 4.48 -7.76
N ARG A 83 1.17 4.09 -7.10
CA ARG A 83 1.03 4.06 -5.65
C ARG A 83 0.67 2.66 -5.12
N PRO A 84 1.58 1.68 -5.19
CA PRO A 84 1.29 0.34 -4.70
C PRO A 84 1.08 0.32 -3.19
N VAL A 85 0.22 -0.60 -2.77
CA VAL A 85 -0.19 -0.79 -1.37
C VAL A 85 0.21 -2.20 -0.94
N PRO A 86 0.83 -2.40 0.25
CA PRO A 86 1.15 -3.72 0.77
C PRO A 86 -0.06 -4.65 0.83
N GLY A 87 0.13 -5.91 0.43
CA GLY A 87 -0.94 -6.90 0.35
C GLY A 87 -1.72 -6.94 -0.96
N TYR A 88 -1.50 -5.98 -1.86
CA TYR A 88 -2.09 -5.94 -3.20
C TYR A 88 -1.22 -6.68 -4.23
N PRO A 89 -1.76 -7.00 -5.41
CA PRO A 89 -1.07 -7.86 -6.39
C PRO A 89 0.33 -7.44 -6.79
N THR A 90 0.62 -6.14 -6.83
CA THR A 90 1.95 -5.62 -7.19
C THR A 90 2.97 -5.73 -6.03
N THR A 91 2.49 -5.67 -4.79
CA THR A 91 3.27 -5.76 -3.54
C THR A 91 2.58 -6.72 -2.58
N PRO A 92 2.61 -8.03 -2.84
CA PRO A 92 1.74 -8.99 -2.16
C PRO A 92 2.08 -9.26 -0.70
N ASP A 93 3.27 -8.89 -0.24
CA ASP A 93 3.62 -8.99 1.18
C ASP A 93 2.87 -7.92 1.99
N HIS A 94 1.84 -8.36 2.72
CA HIS A 94 1.09 -7.47 3.61
C HIS A 94 1.90 -7.02 4.83
N SER A 95 2.91 -7.77 5.22
CA SER A 95 3.75 -7.42 6.38
C SER A 95 4.55 -6.14 6.19
N GLU A 96 4.75 -5.69 4.95
CA GLU A 96 5.39 -4.41 4.64
C GLU A 96 4.65 -3.18 5.20
N ILE A 97 3.40 -3.36 5.60
CA ILE A 97 2.66 -2.32 6.33
C ILE A 97 3.37 -1.92 7.63
N GLU A 98 4.07 -2.85 8.29
CA GLU A 98 4.82 -2.57 9.51
C GLU A 98 6.00 -1.63 9.25
N THR A 99 6.66 -1.78 8.09
CA THR A 99 7.73 -0.88 7.65
C THR A 99 7.20 0.53 7.43
N LEU A 100 6.08 0.65 6.71
CA LEU A 100 5.40 1.95 6.50
C LEU A 100 4.97 2.57 7.83
N TRP A 101 4.44 1.75 8.73
CA TRP A 101 3.96 2.18 10.04
C TRP A 101 5.07 2.80 10.88
N HIS A 102 6.20 2.10 10.94
CA HIS A 102 7.37 2.57 11.68
C HIS A 102 7.94 3.88 11.14
N LEU A 103 7.93 4.08 9.83
CA LEU A 103 8.50 5.26 9.19
C LEU A 103 7.55 6.47 9.18
N LEU A 104 6.24 6.25 9.03
CA LEU A 104 5.26 7.31 8.88
C LEU A 104 4.62 7.74 10.21
N MET A 105 4.59 6.85 11.22
CA MET A 105 3.91 7.06 12.51
C MET A 105 2.46 7.57 12.32
N PRO A 106 1.57 6.80 11.65
CA PRO A 106 0.23 7.26 11.28
C PRO A 106 -0.68 7.57 12.47
N GLU A 107 -0.32 7.14 13.67
CA GLU A 107 -1.02 7.48 14.91
C GLU A 107 -1.08 8.99 15.13
N SER A 108 -0.08 9.71 14.65
CA SER A 108 -0.04 11.18 14.74
C SER A 108 -1.19 11.87 14.01
N VAL A 109 -1.82 11.18 13.07
CA VAL A 109 -3.00 11.65 12.30
C VAL A 109 -4.26 10.83 12.60
N GLY A 110 -4.26 10.05 13.70
CA GLY A 110 -5.42 9.31 14.17
C GLY A 110 -5.68 7.97 13.45
N ILE A 111 -4.71 7.43 12.73
CA ILE A 111 -4.81 6.10 12.13
C ILE A 111 -4.05 5.12 13.02
N THR A 112 -4.72 4.10 13.55
CA THR A 112 -4.11 3.07 14.38
C THR A 112 -4.09 1.71 13.68
N MET A 113 -3.32 0.76 14.20
CA MET A 113 -3.19 -0.58 13.63
C MET A 113 -3.50 -1.65 14.67
N THR A 114 -4.30 -2.64 14.28
CA THR A 114 -4.59 -3.80 15.11
C THR A 114 -3.41 -4.80 15.13
N SER A 115 -3.45 -5.75 16.06
CA SER A 115 -2.46 -6.85 16.10
C SER A 115 -2.46 -7.73 14.84
N SER A 116 -3.57 -7.75 14.09
CA SER A 116 -3.68 -8.43 12.79
C SER A 116 -3.29 -7.55 11.59
N LYS A 117 -2.65 -6.40 11.85
CA LYS A 117 -2.17 -5.45 10.83
C LYS A 117 -3.30 -4.80 10.00
N MET A 118 -4.50 -4.68 10.59
CA MET A 118 -5.61 -3.94 9.99
C MET A 118 -5.60 -2.50 10.49
N MET A 119 -5.82 -1.55 9.60
CA MET A 119 -5.91 -0.12 9.96
C MET A 119 -7.27 0.23 10.57
N VAL A 120 -7.25 1.15 11.51
CA VAL A 120 -8.43 1.76 12.13
C VAL A 120 -8.29 3.28 12.04
N PRO A 121 -9.24 3.99 11.43
CA PRO A 121 -10.50 3.50 10.85
C PRO A 121 -10.31 2.52 9.71
N GLU A 122 -11.30 1.62 9.51
CA GLU A 122 -11.27 0.56 8.48
C GLU A 122 -11.01 1.12 7.06
N ALA A 123 -11.58 2.28 6.74
CA ALA A 123 -11.37 2.96 5.46
C ALA A 123 -10.13 3.85 5.50
N SER A 124 -8.98 3.27 5.85
CA SER A 124 -7.66 3.90 5.74
C SER A 124 -6.83 3.17 4.70
N VAL A 125 -5.81 3.84 4.16
CA VAL A 125 -4.87 3.25 3.22
C VAL A 125 -3.47 3.79 3.47
N CYS A 126 -2.45 2.94 3.33
CA CYS A 126 -1.05 3.33 3.30
C CYS A 126 -0.33 2.61 2.18
N GLY A 127 0.72 3.23 1.67
CA GLY A 127 1.47 2.67 0.56
C GLY A 127 2.68 3.50 0.16
N TYR A 128 3.17 3.21 -1.02
CA TYR A 128 4.35 3.86 -1.59
C TYR A 128 3.95 4.77 -2.76
N TYR A 129 4.75 5.79 -3.01
CA TYR A 129 4.76 6.53 -4.27
C TYR A 129 6.04 6.20 -5.02
N ILE A 130 5.90 5.70 -6.24
CA ILE A 130 7.01 5.32 -7.12
C ILE A 130 6.96 6.21 -8.36
N ALA A 131 8.00 7.03 -8.53
CA ALA A 131 8.11 8.01 -9.60
C ALA A 131 9.00 7.48 -10.72
N HIS A 132 8.45 6.70 -11.63
CA HIS A 132 9.19 6.21 -12.79
C HIS A 132 8.30 6.24 -14.04
N PRO A 133 8.78 6.74 -15.20
CA PRO A 133 7.95 6.87 -16.41
C PRO A 133 7.34 5.56 -16.91
N LEU A 134 8.04 4.45 -16.71
CA LEU A 134 7.59 3.12 -17.12
C LEU A 134 6.87 2.35 -15.99
N SER A 135 6.69 2.97 -14.82
CA SER A 135 6.00 2.29 -13.72
C SER A 135 4.55 2.01 -14.08
N HIS A 136 4.10 0.82 -13.76
CA HIS A 136 2.74 0.35 -13.97
C HIS A 136 2.37 -0.68 -12.93
N TYR A 137 1.08 -0.91 -12.73
CA TYR A 137 0.61 -2.00 -11.88
C TYR A 137 0.72 -3.33 -12.62
N PHE A 138 1.26 -4.33 -11.95
CA PHE A 138 1.35 -5.70 -12.42
C PHE A 138 0.88 -6.66 -11.33
N ASN A 139 0.69 -7.92 -11.68
CA ASN A 139 0.16 -8.91 -10.77
C ASN A 139 1.16 -10.05 -10.54
N ILE A 140 1.69 -10.15 -9.32
CA ILE A 140 2.49 -11.28 -8.87
C ILE A 140 1.51 -12.37 -8.42
N ARG A 141 1.26 -13.33 -9.30
CA ARG A 141 0.29 -14.42 -9.06
C ARG A 141 0.93 -15.62 -8.40
N ARG A 142 2.20 -15.86 -8.68
CA ARG A 142 2.93 -17.02 -8.19
C ARG A 142 4.42 -16.69 -8.05
N ILE A 143 5.04 -17.28 -7.04
CA ILE A 143 6.49 -17.27 -6.82
C ILE A 143 7.00 -18.70 -6.74
N GLY A 144 8.28 -18.91 -7.09
CA GLY A 144 8.98 -20.19 -6.92
C GLY A 144 9.56 -20.31 -5.52
N GLU A 145 9.93 -21.53 -5.15
CA GLU A 145 10.61 -21.83 -3.87
C GLU A 145 11.95 -21.10 -3.75
N ASP A 146 12.66 -20.92 -4.84
CA ASP A 146 13.91 -20.17 -4.93
C ASP A 146 13.69 -18.68 -4.60
N GLN A 147 12.63 -18.10 -5.16
CA GLN A 147 12.24 -16.71 -4.87
C GLN A 147 11.80 -16.52 -3.42
N LEU A 148 11.06 -17.48 -2.85
CA LEU A 148 10.67 -17.45 -1.45
C LEU A 148 11.90 -17.44 -0.53
N LYS A 149 12.90 -18.30 -0.81
CA LYS A 149 14.14 -18.37 -0.05
C LYS A 149 14.98 -17.11 -0.14
N ASP A 150 15.12 -16.56 -1.35
CA ASP A 150 15.81 -15.28 -1.56
C ASP A 150 15.13 -14.15 -0.79
N TYR A 151 13.79 -14.06 -0.86
CA TYR A 151 13.01 -13.08 -0.13
C TYR A 151 13.17 -13.23 1.39
N ALA A 152 13.07 -14.44 1.91
CA ALA A 152 13.28 -14.73 3.32
C ALA A 152 14.68 -14.28 3.80
N SER A 153 15.71 -14.58 3.01
CA SER A 153 17.09 -14.14 3.28
C SER A 153 17.21 -12.62 3.37
N ARG A 154 16.65 -11.90 2.41
CA ARG A 154 16.69 -10.41 2.38
C ARG A 154 15.93 -9.80 3.56
N LYS A 155 14.81 -10.40 3.96
CA LYS A 155 14.02 -9.96 5.12
C LYS A 155 14.61 -10.36 6.47
N GLY A 156 15.64 -11.20 6.49
CA GLY A 156 16.16 -11.80 7.72
C GLY A 156 15.16 -12.75 8.39
N TRP A 157 14.28 -13.39 7.61
CA TRP A 157 13.24 -14.30 8.09
C TRP A 157 13.66 -15.76 7.98
N SER A 158 13.06 -16.61 8.82
CA SER A 158 13.06 -18.04 8.57
C SER A 158 12.18 -18.38 7.35
N GLU A 159 12.48 -19.46 6.64
CA GLU A 159 11.62 -19.94 5.54
C GLU A 159 10.18 -20.20 6.00
N LYS A 160 10.01 -20.66 7.26
CA LYS A 160 8.69 -20.85 7.87
C LYS A 160 7.90 -19.55 7.89
N LYS A 161 8.50 -18.47 8.39
CA LYS A 161 7.83 -17.15 8.42
C LYS A 161 7.51 -16.63 7.02
N ALA A 162 8.42 -16.79 6.07
CA ALA A 162 8.16 -16.38 4.68
C ALA A 162 6.98 -17.16 4.07
N ARG A 163 6.82 -18.45 4.38
CA ARG A 163 5.66 -19.25 3.97
C ARG A 163 4.36 -18.82 4.64
N GLU A 164 4.41 -18.40 5.90
CA GLU A 164 3.23 -17.89 6.61
C GLU A 164 2.72 -16.59 5.94
N GLU A 165 3.60 -15.70 5.53
CA GLU A 165 3.23 -14.42 4.93
C GLU A 165 2.90 -14.52 3.41
N LEU A 166 3.65 -15.34 2.66
CA LEU A 166 3.58 -15.41 1.20
C LEU A 166 3.06 -16.74 0.64
N GLY A 167 2.72 -17.71 1.49
CA GLY A 167 2.36 -19.09 1.06
C GLY A 167 1.18 -19.15 0.09
N ARG A 168 0.34 -18.14 0.06
CA ARG A 168 -0.76 -17.99 -0.92
C ARG A 168 -0.27 -17.80 -2.37
N LEU A 169 1.02 -17.51 -2.56
CA LEU A 169 1.64 -17.31 -3.86
C LEU A 169 2.44 -18.52 -4.35
N LEU A 170 2.60 -19.55 -3.53
CA LEU A 170 3.23 -20.82 -3.88
C LEU A 170 2.19 -21.76 -4.51
#